data_7957e724b6286262909f6be2d6c9c15b
#
_entry.id   7957e724b6286262909f6be2d6c9c15b
#
_cell.length_a   1.000
_cell.length_b   1.000
_cell.length_c   1.000
_cell.angle_alpha   90.00
_cell.angle_beta   90.00
_cell.angle_gamma   90.00
#
_symmetry.space_group_name_H-M   'P 1'
#
loop_
_entity.id
_entity.type
_entity.pdbx_description
1 polymer ?
#
loop_
_entity_poly.entity_id
_entity_poly.type
_entity_poly.pdbx_seq_one_letter_code
_entity_poly.pdbx_strand_id
1 'polypeptide(L)'
;MDRLYRTLGALAGLLALSACLVTPGRFESSLDIRADRSFSFAYKGEILASDMGKEALTGASSSSGDDAPEGEAENSPTLMQIAAKEEDFSDAVDDAKGDDAQMQGIATALAKEKGFRSARYMGNHKFEIDYAITGRLDHAFLFPFNIDAQIVLPFVAVEMRGDDRVRVKAPGFANGFDKSQGPAGMGGAGDEAAKALNGSFTLTTDAEIVSQNQEEGAQSTPQGKRIVWTITPLTSDAPAATLRVRQ
;
A
#
# COMPACT_ATOMS: atom_id res chain seq x y z
N MET A 1 -29.97 8.53 -29.66
CA MET A 1 -29.68 7.81 -28.37
C MET A 1 -28.24 7.34 -28.27
N ASP A 2 -27.55 7.04 -29.37
CA ASP A 2 -26.16 6.49 -29.37
C ASP A 2 -25.05 7.45 -28.89
N ARG A 3 -25.28 8.75 -28.94
CA ARG A 3 -24.29 9.74 -28.45
C ARG A 3 -24.25 9.82 -26.91
N LEU A 4 -25.39 9.55 -26.25
CA LEU A 4 -25.48 9.62 -24.78
C LEU A 4 -24.75 8.45 -24.12
N TYR A 5 -24.81 7.25 -24.72
CA TYR A 5 -24.10 6.06 -24.21
C TYR A 5 -22.58 6.15 -24.43
N ARG A 6 -22.12 6.82 -25.49
CA ARG A 6 -20.69 7.03 -25.75
C ARG A 6 -20.04 8.01 -24.75
N THR A 7 -20.78 9.03 -24.32
CA THR A 7 -20.28 9.98 -23.30
C THR A 7 -20.35 9.40 -21.90
N LEU A 8 -21.34 8.56 -21.58
CA LEU A 8 -21.42 7.87 -20.30
C LEU A 8 -20.29 6.81 -20.16
N GLY A 9 -19.96 6.09 -21.24
CA GLY A 9 -18.87 5.11 -21.27
C GLY A 9 -17.49 5.76 -21.10
N ALA A 10 -17.27 6.95 -21.66
CA ALA A 10 -16.02 7.69 -21.50
C ALA A 10 -15.87 8.27 -20.07
N LEU A 11 -16.97 8.69 -19.44
CA LEU A 11 -16.94 9.21 -18.07
C LEU A 11 -16.71 8.09 -17.03
N ALA A 12 -17.25 6.89 -17.27
CA ALA A 12 -17.03 5.73 -16.43
C ALA A 12 -15.57 5.18 -16.52
N GLY A 13 -14.91 5.39 -17.67
CA GLY A 13 -13.50 5.00 -17.87
C GLY A 13 -12.50 5.92 -17.17
N LEU A 14 -12.87 7.18 -16.87
CA LEU A 14 -11.97 8.13 -16.19
C LEU A 14 -11.94 7.99 -14.67
N LEU A 15 -12.88 7.26 -14.08
CA LEU A 15 -12.97 7.07 -12.62
C LEU A 15 -12.17 5.88 -12.10
N ALA A 16 -11.43 5.17 -12.95
CA ALA A 16 -10.86 3.86 -12.61
C ALA A 16 -9.34 3.85 -12.30
N LEU A 17 -8.64 5.00 -12.20
CA LEU A 17 -7.17 4.99 -12.16
C LEU A 17 -6.51 5.83 -11.06
N SER A 18 -7.03 5.79 -9.86
CA SER A 18 -6.31 6.39 -8.73
C SER A 18 -6.13 5.37 -7.60
N ALA A 19 -5.51 4.23 -7.88
CA ALA A 19 -5.06 3.36 -6.81
C ALA A 19 -3.81 3.99 -6.16
N CYS A 20 -3.97 4.63 -5.01
CA CYS A 20 -2.83 5.05 -4.19
C CYS A 20 -2.11 3.80 -3.68
N LEU A 21 -0.90 3.56 -4.17
CA LEU A 21 -0.01 2.58 -3.56
C LEU A 21 0.56 3.20 -2.29
N VAL A 22 0.37 2.51 -1.17
CA VAL A 22 0.94 2.94 0.12
C VAL A 22 1.99 1.94 0.58
N THR A 23 3.09 2.44 1.14
CA THR A 23 4.19 1.64 1.67
C THR A 23 4.56 2.11 3.07
N PRO A 24 4.98 1.21 3.99
CA PRO A 24 5.44 1.63 5.30
C PRO A 24 6.84 2.27 5.21
N GLY A 25 7.02 3.36 5.98
CA GLY A 25 8.33 3.96 6.22
C GLY A 25 8.95 3.42 7.51
N ARG A 26 9.24 4.30 8.48
CA ARG A 26 9.67 3.92 9.82
C ARG A 26 8.47 3.62 10.70
N PHE A 27 8.43 2.44 11.36
CA PHE A 27 7.27 2.03 12.13
C PHE A 27 7.58 1.06 13.27
N GLU A 28 6.64 0.99 14.21
CA GLU A 28 6.47 -0.08 15.18
C GLU A 28 5.06 -0.64 15.04
N SER A 29 4.94 -1.97 14.92
CA SER A 29 3.66 -2.63 14.79
C SER A 29 3.57 -3.83 15.72
N SER A 30 2.41 -4.03 16.31
CA SER A 30 2.14 -5.15 17.21
C SER A 30 0.78 -5.78 16.93
N LEU A 31 0.74 -7.09 17.01
CA LEU A 31 -0.46 -7.91 16.89
C LEU A 31 -0.50 -8.90 18.03
N ASP A 32 -1.55 -8.86 18.83
CA ASP A 32 -1.84 -9.85 19.86
C ASP A 32 -3.03 -10.67 19.39
N ILE A 33 -2.91 -11.99 19.34
CA ILE A 33 -4.00 -12.90 18.99
C ILE A 33 -4.11 -13.96 20.09
N ARG A 34 -5.28 -14.02 20.72
CA ARG A 34 -5.54 -14.99 21.77
C ARG A 34 -6.16 -16.27 21.23
N ALA A 35 -6.01 -17.35 22.02
CA ALA A 35 -6.58 -18.65 21.68
C ALA A 35 -8.10 -18.61 21.51
N ASP A 36 -8.80 -17.66 22.16
CA ASP A 36 -10.24 -17.44 22.04
C ASP A 36 -10.64 -16.55 20.84
N ARG A 37 -9.69 -16.23 19.95
CA ARG A 37 -9.84 -15.36 18.78
C ARG A 37 -9.97 -13.86 19.09
N SER A 38 -9.90 -13.45 20.35
CA SER A 38 -9.76 -12.01 20.62
C SER A 38 -8.42 -11.53 20.09
N PHE A 39 -8.39 -10.29 19.57
CA PHE A 39 -7.17 -9.70 19.05
C PHE A 39 -7.04 -8.22 19.37
N SER A 40 -5.82 -7.74 19.39
CA SER A 40 -5.51 -6.33 19.33
C SER A 40 -4.38 -6.09 18.31
N PHE A 41 -4.51 -5.03 17.55
CA PHE A 41 -3.50 -4.60 16.59
C PHE A 41 -3.16 -3.13 16.82
N ALA A 42 -1.88 -2.78 16.72
CA ALA A 42 -1.42 -1.40 16.75
C ALA A 42 -0.35 -1.18 15.68
N TYR A 43 -0.37 0.00 15.08
CA TYR A 43 0.64 0.50 14.15
C TYR A 43 0.93 1.95 14.51
N LYS A 44 2.20 2.27 14.68
CA LYS A 44 2.65 3.64 14.89
C LYS A 44 3.84 3.89 13.99
N GLY A 45 3.73 4.87 13.10
CA GLY A 45 4.82 5.17 12.18
C GLY A 45 4.41 5.89 10.92
N GLU A 46 5.33 5.87 9.97
CA GLU A 46 5.20 6.55 8.69
C GLU A 46 4.53 5.65 7.66
N ILE A 47 3.68 6.24 6.83
CA ILE A 47 3.14 5.65 5.60
C ILE A 47 3.48 6.61 4.45
N LEU A 48 4.04 6.06 3.39
CA LEU A 48 4.38 6.78 2.16
C LEU A 48 3.32 6.46 1.12
N ALA A 49 2.68 7.47 0.55
CA ALA A 49 1.78 7.32 -0.57
C ALA A 49 2.54 7.57 -1.87
N SER A 50 2.41 6.68 -2.84
CA SER A 50 2.99 6.84 -4.17
C SER A 50 1.88 7.26 -5.14
N ASP A 51 2.12 8.32 -5.88
CA ASP A 51 1.20 8.80 -6.91
C ASP A 51 1.38 7.98 -8.18
N MET A 52 0.67 6.87 -8.30
CA MET A 52 0.71 6.01 -9.50
C MET A 52 0.03 6.64 -10.74
N GLY A 53 -0.74 7.73 -10.55
CA GLY A 53 -1.52 8.35 -11.62
C GLY A 53 -0.69 9.18 -12.59
N LYS A 54 0.32 9.90 -12.13
CA LYS A 54 1.13 10.80 -12.99
C LYS A 54 2.20 10.05 -13.78
N GLU A 55 2.89 9.10 -13.18
CA GLU A 55 3.97 8.35 -13.85
C GLU A 55 3.46 7.37 -14.93
N ALA A 56 2.28 6.77 -14.75
CA ALA A 56 1.68 5.92 -15.76
C ALA A 56 1.24 6.68 -17.02
N LEU A 57 0.91 7.96 -16.90
CA LEU A 57 0.54 8.83 -18.02
C LEU A 57 1.76 9.45 -18.72
N THR A 58 2.85 9.72 -18.01
CA THR A 58 4.08 10.27 -18.58
C THR A 58 5.02 9.21 -19.14
N GLY A 59 5.00 7.97 -18.62
CA GLY A 59 5.80 6.85 -19.11
C GLY A 59 5.41 6.32 -20.50
N ALA A 60 4.22 6.66 -20.99
CA ALA A 60 3.79 6.30 -22.34
C ALA A 60 4.42 7.16 -23.47
N SER A 61 5.20 8.19 -23.13
CA SER A 61 5.74 9.15 -24.11
C SER A 61 7.24 9.05 -24.37
N SER A 62 7.98 8.12 -23.75
CA SER A 62 9.46 8.07 -23.88
C SER A 62 10.03 6.73 -24.35
N SER A 63 9.36 6.02 -25.26
CA SER A 63 10.01 4.94 -26.03
C SER A 63 10.10 5.30 -27.51
N SER A 64 10.94 6.29 -27.85
CA SER A 64 11.49 6.43 -29.19
C SER A 64 12.88 5.77 -29.21
N GLY A 65 12.90 4.47 -29.44
CA GLY A 65 14.10 3.73 -29.84
C GLY A 65 14.13 3.66 -31.35
N ASP A 66 15.17 4.25 -31.94
CA ASP A 66 15.57 4.07 -33.33
C ASP A 66 15.72 2.59 -33.69
N ASP A 67 14.97 2.16 -34.68
CA ASP A 67 15.40 1.29 -35.77
C ASP A 67 14.23 1.08 -36.75
N ALA A 68 14.29 1.72 -37.90
CA ALA A 68 13.37 1.49 -39.00
C ALA A 68 14.07 0.72 -40.13
N PRO A 69 13.38 -0.22 -40.79
CA PRO A 69 13.61 -0.40 -42.23
C PRO A 69 12.46 0.19 -43.05
N GLU A 70 12.85 0.82 -44.12
CA GLU A 70 12.02 1.45 -45.14
C GLU A 70 11.03 0.47 -45.77
N GLY A 71 9.78 0.93 -45.94
CA GLY A 71 8.75 0.21 -46.72
C GLY A 71 7.52 1.09 -46.88
N GLU A 72 7.29 1.53 -48.11
CA GLU A 72 6.22 2.40 -48.61
C GLU A 72 4.81 1.95 -48.18
N ALA A 73 3.94 2.90 -47.78
CA ALA A 73 2.55 3.04 -48.29
C ALA A 73 1.77 4.19 -47.62
N GLU A 74 1.12 4.89 -48.46
CA GLU A 74 0.30 6.07 -48.38
C GLU A 74 -0.77 6.13 -47.27
N ASN A 75 -1.12 7.40 -46.89
CA ASN A 75 -2.32 7.87 -46.20
C ASN A 75 -2.37 7.69 -44.70
N SER A 76 -1.76 8.62 -43.96
CA SER A 76 -2.13 8.95 -42.59
C SER A 76 -2.53 10.43 -42.49
N PRO A 77 -3.62 10.74 -41.80
CA PRO A 77 -4.04 12.14 -41.59
C PRO A 77 -3.05 12.84 -40.65
N THR A 78 -2.64 14.01 -41.07
CA THR A 78 -1.79 14.97 -40.39
C THR A 78 -2.19 15.13 -38.92
N LEU A 79 -1.39 14.61 -38.02
CA LEU A 79 -1.45 15.00 -36.61
C LEU A 79 -0.90 16.42 -36.52
N MET A 80 -1.76 17.38 -36.19
CA MET A 80 -1.38 18.74 -35.85
C MET A 80 -0.32 18.71 -34.75
N GLN A 81 0.87 19.18 -35.11
CA GLN A 81 1.96 19.50 -34.19
C GLN A 81 1.48 20.67 -33.32
N ILE A 82 0.97 20.38 -32.15
CA ILE A 82 0.71 21.40 -31.14
C ILE A 82 2.10 21.79 -30.62
N ALA A 83 2.52 22.99 -30.99
CA ALA A 83 3.73 23.60 -30.47
C ALA A 83 3.69 23.56 -28.96
N ALA A 84 4.68 22.94 -28.34
CA ALA A 84 4.92 23.01 -26.91
C ALA A 84 5.10 24.50 -26.56
N LYS A 85 4.06 25.04 -25.90
CA LYS A 85 4.15 26.32 -25.22
C LYS A 85 5.03 26.08 -24.01
N GLU A 86 6.03 26.91 -23.83
CA GLU A 86 6.82 26.95 -22.59
C GLU A 86 5.83 27.15 -21.44
N GLU A 87 5.54 26.10 -20.71
CA GLU A 87 4.67 26.16 -19.53
C GLU A 87 5.46 26.85 -18.41
N ASP A 88 4.89 27.92 -17.95
CA ASP A 88 5.42 28.82 -16.93
C ASP A 88 5.61 28.02 -15.61
N PHE A 89 6.72 28.24 -14.92
CA PHE A 89 7.08 27.60 -13.63
C PHE A 89 6.02 27.82 -12.54
N SER A 90 5.04 28.69 -12.76
CA SER A 90 3.92 28.96 -11.89
C SER A 90 2.91 27.81 -11.82
N ASP A 91 2.66 27.07 -12.91
CA ASP A 91 1.67 26.00 -12.95
C ASP A 91 2.12 24.76 -12.14
N ALA A 92 3.43 24.47 -12.14
CA ALA A 92 3.99 23.38 -11.34
C ALA A 92 3.90 23.61 -9.82
N VAL A 93 3.92 24.88 -9.40
CA VAL A 93 3.78 25.26 -7.96
C VAL A 93 2.32 25.22 -7.50
N ASP A 94 1.37 25.51 -8.39
CA ASP A 94 -0.05 25.42 -8.08
C ASP A 94 -0.55 23.97 -8.05
N ASP A 95 -0.04 23.11 -8.93
CA ASP A 95 -0.30 21.67 -8.91
C ASP A 95 0.20 21.03 -7.62
N ALA A 96 1.42 21.37 -7.17
CA ALA A 96 1.99 20.85 -5.92
C ALA A 96 1.18 21.31 -4.69
N LYS A 97 0.67 22.53 -4.68
CA LYS A 97 -0.21 23.04 -3.60
C LYS A 97 -1.56 22.34 -3.60
N GLY A 98 -2.11 22.01 -4.77
CA GLY A 98 -3.34 21.24 -4.92
C GLY A 98 -3.20 19.85 -4.36
N ASP A 99 -2.06 19.21 -4.62
CA ASP A 99 -1.72 17.88 -4.17
C ASP A 99 -1.54 17.80 -2.65
N ASP A 100 -0.78 18.72 -2.06
CA ASP A 100 -0.64 18.84 -0.60
C ASP A 100 -1.97 19.09 0.11
N ALA A 101 -2.84 19.90 -0.45
CA ALA A 101 -4.17 20.15 0.11
C ALA A 101 -5.05 18.89 0.06
N GLN A 102 -4.95 18.09 -1.00
CA GLN A 102 -5.64 16.81 -1.13
C GLN A 102 -5.12 15.82 -0.08
N MET A 103 -3.80 15.67 0.06
CA MET A 103 -3.18 14.80 1.06
C MET A 103 -3.54 15.21 2.50
N GLN A 104 -3.61 16.51 2.78
CA GLN A 104 -4.10 17.04 4.06
C GLN A 104 -5.57 16.67 4.31
N GLY A 105 -6.40 16.70 3.26
CA GLY A 105 -7.79 16.25 3.29
C GLY A 105 -7.90 14.77 3.65
N ILE A 106 -7.08 13.91 3.04
CA ILE A 106 -7.00 12.48 3.34
C ILE A 106 -6.61 12.24 4.79
N ALA A 107 -5.57 12.92 5.31
CA ALA A 107 -5.18 12.81 6.72
C ALA A 107 -6.33 13.18 7.67
N THR A 108 -7.07 14.25 7.34
CA THR A 108 -8.23 14.70 8.11
C THR A 108 -9.37 13.68 8.10
N ALA A 109 -9.60 13.02 6.98
CA ALA A 109 -10.60 11.96 6.83
C ALA A 109 -10.20 10.71 7.64
N LEU A 110 -8.96 10.23 7.47
CA LEU A 110 -8.42 9.08 8.20
C LEU A 110 -8.47 9.27 9.72
N ALA A 111 -8.18 10.48 10.22
CA ALA A 111 -8.24 10.77 11.66
C ALA A 111 -9.64 10.60 12.27
N LYS A 112 -10.70 10.53 11.45
CA LYS A 112 -12.09 10.29 11.89
C LYS A 112 -12.49 8.81 11.81
N GLU A 113 -11.69 7.99 11.12
CA GLU A 113 -11.95 6.58 10.94
C GLU A 113 -11.69 5.78 12.22
N LYS A 114 -12.44 4.70 12.38
CA LYS A 114 -12.29 3.80 13.53
C LYS A 114 -10.88 3.21 13.58
N GLY A 115 -10.25 3.34 14.75
CA GLY A 115 -8.92 2.83 15.02
C GLY A 115 -7.81 3.86 14.87
N PHE A 116 -7.99 4.92 14.09
CA PHE A 116 -7.01 5.99 14.01
C PHE A 116 -7.08 6.89 15.27
N ARG A 117 -5.99 6.92 16.03
CA ARG A 117 -5.80 7.85 17.14
C ARG A 117 -5.25 9.17 16.64
N SER A 118 -4.42 9.12 15.59
CA SER A 118 -3.97 10.28 14.83
C SER A 118 -3.57 9.88 13.42
N ALA A 119 -3.80 10.82 12.48
CA ALA A 119 -3.28 10.75 11.12
C ALA A 119 -2.85 12.17 10.75
N ARG A 120 -1.58 12.37 10.40
CA ARG A 120 -1.01 13.69 10.08
C ARG A 120 -0.26 13.61 8.77
N TYR A 121 -0.53 14.52 7.87
CA TYR A 121 0.28 14.72 6.68
C TYR A 121 1.55 15.49 7.03
N MET A 122 2.70 15.00 6.59
CA MET A 122 4.03 15.52 6.92
C MET A 122 4.71 16.19 5.70
N GLY A 123 3.99 16.33 4.59
CA GLY A 123 4.57 16.76 3.32
C GLY A 123 5.23 15.61 2.55
N ASN A 124 5.52 15.82 1.25
CA ASN A 124 6.17 14.83 0.39
C ASN A 124 5.48 13.45 0.41
N HIS A 125 4.16 13.42 0.29
CA HIS A 125 3.32 12.21 0.30
C HIS A 125 3.52 11.29 1.54
N LYS A 126 4.03 11.85 2.63
CA LYS A 126 4.28 11.12 3.87
C LYS A 126 3.24 11.44 4.93
N PHE A 127 2.73 10.38 5.56
CA PHE A 127 1.80 10.46 6.68
C PHE A 127 2.45 9.87 7.93
N GLU A 128 2.17 10.46 9.09
CA GLU A 128 2.44 9.88 10.39
C GLU A 128 1.12 9.38 10.99
N ILE A 129 1.08 8.07 11.31
CA ILE A 129 -0.12 7.37 11.75
C ILE A 129 0.10 6.79 13.15
N ASP A 130 -0.90 6.94 14.02
CA ASP A 130 -1.09 6.16 15.24
C ASP A 130 -2.46 5.47 15.14
N TYR A 131 -2.44 4.16 14.96
CA TYR A 131 -3.62 3.32 14.76
C TYR A 131 -3.64 2.21 15.80
N ALA A 132 -4.81 1.95 16.41
CA ALA A 132 -5.01 0.79 17.24
C ALA A 132 -6.47 0.33 17.24
N ILE A 133 -6.64 -0.99 17.19
CA ILE A 133 -7.97 -1.62 17.21
C ILE A 133 -7.94 -2.90 18.03
N THR A 134 -9.08 -3.21 18.65
CA THR A 134 -9.33 -4.47 19.33
C THR A 134 -10.61 -5.08 18.80
N GLY A 135 -10.69 -6.40 18.81
CA GLY A 135 -11.88 -7.11 18.34
C GLY A 135 -11.78 -8.61 18.52
N ARG A 136 -12.63 -9.31 17.80
CA ARG A 136 -12.64 -10.77 17.67
C ARG A 136 -12.47 -11.13 16.19
N LEU A 137 -11.69 -12.17 15.91
CA LEU A 137 -11.48 -12.66 14.54
C LEU A 137 -12.65 -13.53 14.10
N ASP A 138 -13.70 -12.88 13.60
CA ASP A 138 -14.87 -13.54 12.98
C ASP A 138 -14.76 -13.50 11.45
N HIS A 139 -13.93 -12.59 10.94
CA HIS A 139 -13.59 -12.41 9.53
C HIS A 139 -12.12 -11.99 9.40
N ALA A 140 -11.62 -11.84 8.16
CA ALA A 140 -10.26 -11.37 7.94
C ALA A 140 -10.07 -9.94 8.47
N PHE A 141 -8.90 -9.68 9.06
CA PHE A 141 -8.46 -8.34 9.42
C PHE A 141 -7.33 -7.93 8.46
N LEU A 142 -7.44 -6.73 7.90
CA LEU A 142 -6.48 -6.15 6.95
C LEU A 142 -6.06 -4.76 7.45
N PHE A 143 -4.77 -4.43 7.34
CA PHE A 143 -4.27 -3.09 7.67
C PHE A 143 -3.13 -2.67 6.72
N PRO A 144 -3.09 -1.43 6.19
CA PRO A 144 -4.25 -0.55 6.10
C PRO A 144 -5.27 -1.09 5.10
N PHE A 145 -6.52 -0.75 5.28
CA PHE A 145 -7.57 -1.06 4.32
C PHE A 145 -8.60 0.07 4.34
N ASN A 146 -8.73 0.77 3.24
CA ASN A 146 -9.73 1.81 3.07
C ASN A 146 -10.14 1.87 1.59
N ILE A 147 -11.39 1.51 1.29
CA ILE A 147 -11.93 1.50 -0.07
C ILE A 147 -12.07 2.92 -0.61
N ASP A 148 -12.47 3.87 0.23
CA ASP A 148 -12.71 5.26 -0.17
C ASP A 148 -11.39 5.97 -0.51
N ALA A 149 -10.30 5.62 0.18
CA ALA A 149 -8.94 6.07 -0.13
C ALA A 149 -8.20 5.12 -1.11
N GLN A 150 -8.92 4.13 -1.67
CA GLN A 150 -8.37 3.13 -2.61
C GLN A 150 -7.14 2.36 -2.09
N ILE A 151 -6.98 2.25 -0.78
CA ILE A 151 -5.94 1.46 -0.14
C ILE A 151 -6.40 0.00 -0.10
N VAL A 152 -5.94 -0.80 -1.06
CA VAL A 152 -6.38 -2.20 -1.24
C VAL A 152 -5.27 -3.23 -0.95
N LEU A 153 -4.01 -2.80 -0.85
CA LEU A 153 -2.87 -3.66 -0.56
C LEU A 153 -2.49 -3.56 0.93
N PRO A 154 -2.83 -4.55 1.77
CA PRO A 154 -2.58 -4.46 3.20
C PRO A 154 -1.11 -4.72 3.54
N PHE A 155 -0.59 -3.99 4.53
CA PHE A 155 0.70 -4.30 5.14
C PHE A 155 0.64 -5.58 5.97
N VAL A 156 -0.47 -5.76 6.69
CA VAL A 156 -0.75 -6.92 7.52
C VAL A 156 -2.11 -7.49 7.17
N ALA A 157 -2.15 -8.80 6.96
CA ALA A 157 -3.36 -9.57 6.75
C ALA A 157 -3.45 -10.70 7.79
N VAL A 158 -4.59 -10.80 8.46
CA VAL A 158 -4.93 -11.88 9.39
C VAL A 158 -6.15 -12.60 8.84
N GLU A 159 -6.00 -13.86 8.49
CA GLU A 159 -7.03 -14.66 7.81
C GLU A 159 -7.42 -15.88 8.65
N MET A 160 -8.73 -16.13 8.74
CA MET A 160 -9.22 -17.42 9.24
C MET A 160 -9.01 -18.50 8.17
N ARG A 161 -8.50 -19.66 8.59
CA ARG A 161 -8.27 -20.83 7.73
C ARG A 161 -8.92 -22.07 8.34
N GLY A 162 -10.09 -22.43 7.83
CA GLY A 162 -10.94 -23.42 8.47
C GLY A 162 -11.45 -22.92 9.82
N ASP A 163 -11.75 -23.86 10.72
CA ASP A 163 -12.45 -23.56 11.98
C ASP A 163 -11.51 -23.25 13.15
N ASP A 164 -10.23 -23.65 13.06
CA ASP A 164 -9.29 -23.61 14.19
C ASP A 164 -7.96 -22.93 13.89
N ARG A 165 -7.78 -22.36 12.69
CA ARG A 165 -6.50 -21.77 12.29
C ARG A 165 -6.63 -20.29 11.94
N VAL A 166 -5.63 -19.54 12.36
CA VAL A 166 -5.42 -18.15 11.98
C VAL A 166 -4.07 -18.04 11.28
N ARG A 167 -4.07 -17.47 10.09
CA ARG A 167 -2.87 -17.16 9.33
C ARG A 167 -2.58 -15.68 9.39
N VAL A 168 -1.40 -15.34 9.85
CA VAL A 168 -0.85 -13.97 9.84
C VAL A 168 0.15 -13.86 8.72
N LYS A 169 0.06 -12.81 7.93
CA LYS A 169 1.04 -12.40 6.91
C LYS A 169 1.22 -10.90 6.99
N ALA A 170 2.46 -10.44 6.84
CA ALA A 170 2.76 -9.02 6.78
C ALA A 170 3.54 -8.69 5.49
N PRO A 171 2.89 -8.80 4.30
CA PRO A 171 3.55 -8.60 3.02
C PRO A 171 4.16 -7.21 2.88
N GLY A 172 3.53 -6.16 3.42
CA GLY A 172 4.07 -4.80 3.37
C GLY A 172 5.34 -4.60 4.19
N PHE A 173 5.73 -5.57 5.02
CA PHE A 173 6.96 -5.51 5.84
C PHE A 173 8.11 -6.29 5.20
N ALA A 174 8.12 -6.42 3.88
CA ALA A 174 9.21 -7.00 3.12
C ALA A 174 9.55 -6.15 1.89
N ASN A 175 10.83 -6.15 1.53
CA ASN A 175 11.29 -5.53 0.30
C ASN A 175 10.76 -6.33 -0.91
N GLY A 176 10.16 -5.63 -1.86
CA GLY A 176 9.59 -6.27 -3.05
C GLY A 176 8.09 -6.53 -2.98
N PHE A 177 7.42 -6.05 -1.92
CA PHE A 177 5.96 -6.06 -1.84
C PHE A 177 5.31 -5.47 -3.11
N ASP A 178 5.84 -4.35 -3.59
CA ASP A 178 5.36 -3.67 -4.81
C ASP A 178 5.69 -4.45 -6.10
N LYS A 179 6.81 -5.18 -6.11
CA LYS A 179 7.29 -5.89 -7.31
C LYS A 179 6.47 -7.14 -7.66
N SER A 180 5.83 -7.74 -6.66
CA SER A 180 5.05 -8.98 -6.83
C SER A 180 3.58 -8.74 -7.15
N GLN A 181 3.08 -7.53 -6.91
CA GLN A 181 1.64 -7.21 -6.99
C GLN A 181 1.31 -6.17 -8.08
N GLY A 182 2.32 -5.48 -8.63
CA GLY A 182 2.15 -4.47 -9.68
C GLY A 182 2.38 -5.01 -11.09
N PRO A 183 1.88 -4.32 -12.14
CA PRO A 183 2.22 -4.61 -13.52
C PRO A 183 3.74 -4.51 -13.73
N ALA A 184 4.31 -5.44 -14.50
CA ALA A 184 5.73 -5.44 -14.84
C ALA A 184 6.11 -4.11 -15.51
N GLY A 185 6.98 -3.31 -14.87
CA GLY A 185 7.45 -2.01 -15.39
C GLY A 185 7.43 -0.84 -14.41
N MET A 186 6.83 -0.98 -13.21
CA MET A 186 6.70 0.08 -12.21
C MET A 186 7.87 0.13 -11.19
N GLY A 187 9.10 -0.08 -11.63
CA GLY A 187 10.27 -0.26 -10.75
C GLY A 187 10.84 0.99 -10.08
N GLY A 188 10.43 2.20 -10.43
CA GLY A 188 11.11 3.43 -9.98
C GLY A 188 10.68 3.93 -8.59
N ALA A 189 9.39 4.02 -8.33
CA ALA A 189 8.86 4.49 -7.04
C ALA A 189 9.08 3.49 -5.88
N GLY A 190 9.14 2.18 -6.21
CA GLY A 190 9.38 1.12 -5.23
C GLY A 190 10.78 1.14 -4.61
N ASP A 191 11.81 1.63 -5.27
CA ASP A 191 13.19 1.64 -4.76
C ASP A 191 13.41 2.68 -3.66
N GLU A 192 12.77 3.84 -3.73
CA GLU A 192 12.82 4.87 -2.67
C GLU A 192 12.02 4.43 -1.44
N ALA A 193 10.82 3.91 -1.65
CA ALA A 193 9.98 3.37 -0.58
C ALA A 193 10.64 2.18 0.11
N ALA A 194 11.28 1.28 -0.65
CA ALA A 194 12.04 0.16 -0.10
C ALA A 194 13.20 0.60 0.80
N LYS A 195 13.88 1.71 0.48
CA LYS A 195 14.95 2.29 1.32
C LYS A 195 14.44 2.89 2.61
N ALA A 196 13.19 3.36 2.64
CA ALA A 196 12.55 3.95 3.81
C ALA A 196 12.04 2.90 4.80
N LEU A 197 11.89 1.64 4.36
CA LEU A 197 11.34 0.55 5.16
C LEU A 197 12.26 0.23 6.36
N ASN A 198 11.79 0.56 7.56
CA ASN A 198 12.54 0.32 8.80
C ASN A 198 11.59 0.21 9.99
N GLY A 199 11.64 -0.87 10.73
CA GLY A 199 10.77 -0.99 11.90
C GLY A 199 10.81 -2.36 12.57
N SER A 200 9.76 -2.61 13.33
CA SER A 200 9.57 -3.90 13.99
C SER A 200 8.11 -4.34 13.92
N PHE A 201 7.93 -5.65 13.77
CA PHE A 201 6.63 -6.28 13.89
C PHE A 201 6.67 -7.33 15.01
N THR A 202 5.78 -7.20 15.98
CA THR A 202 5.69 -8.11 17.13
C THR A 202 4.36 -8.86 17.09
N LEU A 203 4.42 -10.19 17.12
CA LEU A 203 3.27 -11.06 17.35
C LEU A 203 3.32 -11.65 18.74
N THR A 204 2.27 -11.44 19.53
CA THR A 204 2.08 -12.08 20.85
C THR A 204 0.86 -13.01 20.81
N THR A 205 0.94 -14.19 21.43
CA THR A 205 -0.16 -15.14 21.45
C THR A 205 -0.06 -16.12 22.59
N ASP A 206 -1.20 -16.53 23.14
CA ASP A 206 -1.34 -17.69 24.02
C ASP A 206 -1.86 -18.93 23.26
N ALA A 207 -2.12 -18.79 21.95
CA ALA A 207 -2.49 -19.90 21.08
C ALA A 207 -1.26 -20.76 20.72
N GLU A 208 -1.50 -21.96 20.20
CA GLU A 208 -0.42 -22.81 19.66
C GLU A 208 0.12 -22.19 18.35
N ILE A 209 1.44 -22.00 18.28
CA ILE A 209 2.12 -21.61 17.04
C ILE A 209 2.37 -22.88 16.24
N VAL A 210 1.67 -23.02 15.09
CA VAL A 210 1.81 -24.17 14.18
C VAL A 210 3.04 -23.98 13.29
N SER A 211 3.26 -22.75 12.80
CA SER A 211 4.42 -22.38 11.99
C SER A 211 4.71 -20.89 12.09
N GLN A 212 5.93 -20.53 11.84
CA GLN A 212 6.38 -19.13 11.71
C GLN A 212 7.72 -19.10 10.96
N ASN A 213 8.16 -17.94 10.46
CA ASN A 213 9.38 -17.79 9.66
C ASN A 213 10.45 -16.88 10.29
N GLN A 214 10.35 -16.59 11.59
CA GLN A 214 11.39 -15.84 12.30
C GLN A 214 12.46 -16.83 12.81
N GLU A 215 13.73 -16.60 12.50
CA GLU A 215 14.84 -17.57 12.72
C GLU A 215 15.07 -17.88 14.20
N GLU A 216 15.00 -16.88 15.09
CA GLU A 216 15.20 -17.08 16.54
C GLU A 216 14.01 -17.78 17.21
N GLY A 217 12.86 -17.86 16.52
CA GLY A 217 11.66 -18.50 17.02
C GLY A 217 10.90 -17.66 18.06
N ALA A 218 9.93 -18.31 18.69
CA ALA A 218 9.06 -17.67 19.66
C ALA A 218 9.67 -17.71 21.06
N GLN A 219 9.69 -16.56 21.75
CA GLN A 219 10.14 -16.42 23.12
C GLN A 219 8.95 -16.57 24.07
N SER A 220 9.14 -17.27 25.20
CA SER A 220 8.12 -17.38 26.25
C SER A 220 8.04 -16.10 27.07
N THR A 221 6.82 -15.61 27.31
CA THR A 221 6.53 -14.44 28.14
C THR A 221 5.40 -14.76 29.12
N PRO A 222 5.15 -13.95 30.15
CA PRO A 222 4.00 -14.15 31.05
C PRO A 222 2.64 -14.11 30.33
N GLN A 223 2.55 -13.44 29.16
CA GLN A 223 1.35 -13.31 28.33
C GLN A 223 1.21 -14.42 27.29
N GLY A 224 2.16 -15.37 27.23
CA GLY A 224 2.21 -16.41 26.22
C GLY A 224 3.52 -16.38 25.45
N LYS A 225 3.48 -16.60 24.14
CA LYS A 225 4.64 -16.59 23.24
C LYS A 225 4.70 -15.28 22.47
N ARG A 226 5.91 -14.77 22.25
CA ARG A 226 6.18 -13.55 21.48
C ARG A 226 7.19 -13.84 20.38
N ILE A 227 6.90 -13.34 19.18
CA ILE A 227 7.80 -13.36 18.03
C ILE A 227 8.04 -11.91 17.62
N VAL A 228 9.29 -11.54 17.34
CA VAL A 228 9.67 -10.20 16.90
C VAL A 228 10.44 -10.31 15.60
N TRP A 229 9.97 -9.63 14.57
CA TRP A 229 10.69 -9.45 13.31
C TRP A 229 11.24 -8.03 13.27
N THR A 230 12.55 -7.91 13.08
CA THR A 230 13.20 -6.64 12.76
C THR A 230 13.15 -6.44 11.26
N ILE A 231 12.56 -5.34 10.83
CA ILE A 231 12.31 -5.02 9.42
C ILE A 231 13.31 -3.96 8.98
N THR A 232 13.96 -4.23 7.85
CA THR A 232 14.95 -3.34 7.23
C THR A 232 14.73 -3.32 5.71
N PRO A 233 15.39 -2.41 4.99
CA PRO A 233 15.38 -2.41 3.52
C PRO A 233 15.85 -3.72 2.88
N LEU A 234 16.53 -4.58 3.63
CA LEU A 234 17.06 -5.87 3.16
C LEU A 234 16.15 -7.06 3.50
N THR A 235 15.05 -6.85 4.22
CA THR A 235 14.11 -7.91 4.58
C THR A 235 13.40 -8.41 3.33
N SER A 236 13.76 -9.61 2.87
CA SER A 236 13.19 -10.26 1.67
C SER A 236 11.90 -11.04 1.97
N ASP A 237 11.87 -11.68 3.12
CA ASP A 237 10.78 -12.57 3.51
C ASP A 237 9.79 -11.86 4.44
N ALA A 238 8.54 -11.76 3.99
CA ALA A 238 7.49 -11.15 4.77
C ALA A 238 7.23 -11.93 6.07
N PRO A 239 7.10 -11.26 7.23
CA PRO A 239 6.69 -11.91 8.47
C PRO A 239 5.44 -12.76 8.29
N ALA A 240 5.50 -14.01 8.73
CA ALA A 240 4.39 -14.94 8.61
C ALA A 240 4.31 -15.90 9.80
N ALA A 241 3.09 -16.20 10.23
CA ALA A 241 2.80 -17.19 11.25
C ALA A 241 1.45 -17.86 11.03
N THR A 242 1.31 -19.10 11.49
CA THR A 242 0.04 -19.81 11.57
C THR A 242 -0.18 -20.23 13.02
N LEU A 243 -1.33 -19.88 13.55
CA LEU A 243 -1.75 -20.19 14.92
C LEU A 243 -2.90 -21.18 14.90
N ARG A 244 -3.00 -22.00 15.95
CA ARG A 244 -4.21 -22.79 16.23
C ARG A 244 -4.97 -22.13 17.36
N VAL A 245 -6.21 -21.74 17.09
CA VAL A 245 -7.12 -21.08 18.01
C VAL A 245 -8.25 -22.03 18.42
N ARG A 246 -8.97 -21.68 19.47
CA ARG A 246 -10.15 -22.46 19.89
C ARG A 246 -11.35 -22.13 19.02
N GLN A 247 -12.19 -23.11 18.83
CA GLN A 247 -13.52 -22.93 18.20
C GLN A 247 -14.45 -22.11 19.07
#